data_9e317da08ecef6829815de941456209d
#
_entry.id   9e317da08ecef6829815de941456209d
#
_cell.length_a   1.000
_cell.length_b   1.000
_cell.length_c   1.000
_cell.angle_alpha   90.00
_cell.angle_beta   90.00
_cell.angle_gamma   90.00
#
_symmetry.space_group_name_H-M   'P 1'
#
loop_
_entity.id
_entity.type
_entity.pdbx_description
1 polymer ?
#
loop_
_entity_poly.entity_id
_entity_poly.type
_entity_poly.pdbx_seq_one_letter_code
_entity_poly.pdbx_strand_id
1 'polypeptide(L)'
;AARQLLDDEIAQPILIGEASELDRQATVFGISLDGIDTVCHKTAPCLNDYANAYSASRISVPKKVALRLLRRPLIFAGMMVAQGDADGCVAGVANATARVIEAAGLTIGFAKGISMASSCFIMVIPDSSGEENKVLLFSDCAVAIQPTAEELAQITVSAATTARTL
;
A
#
# COMPACT_ATOMS: atom_id res chain seq x y z
N ALA A 1 11.70 -8.83 6.06
CA ALA A 1 10.35 -9.02 5.48
C ALA A 1 10.42 -9.38 3.99
N ALA A 2 10.93 -8.51 3.07
CA ALA A 2 10.92 -8.78 1.62
C ALA A 2 11.59 -10.12 1.27
N ARG A 3 12.80 -10.39 1.80
CA ARG A 3 13.49 -11.67 1.59
C ARG A 3 12.64 -12.87 2.07
N GLN A 4 12.00 -12.75 3.22
CA GLN A 4 11.16 -13.80 3.76
C GLN A 4 9.91 -14.04 2.91
N LEU A 5 9.25 -12.97 2.42
CA LEU A 5 8.09 -13.10 1.54
C LEU A 5 8.43 -13.87 0.26
N LEU A 6 9.64 -13.64 -0.28
CA LEU A 6 10.11 -14.35 -1.47
C LEU A 6 10.48 -15.80 -1.14
N ASP A 7 11.21 -16.04 -0.04
CA ASP A 7 11.64 -17.39 0.37
C ASP A 7 10.45 -18.29 0.72
N ASP A 8 9.41 -17.72 1.34
CA ASP A 8 8.18 -18.41 1.72
C ASP A 8 7.17 -18.50 0.56
N GLU A 9 7.53 -18.02 -0.64
CA GLU A 9 6.68 -17.98 -1.87
C GLU A 9 5.32 -17.29 -1.65
N ILE A 10 5.26 -16.33 -0.70
CA ILE A 10 4.02 -15.59 -0.39
C ILE A 10 3.77 -14.48 -1.40
N ALA A 11 4.83 -13.75 -1.81
CA ALA A 11 4.74 -12.65 -2.75
C ALA A 11 6.08 -12.40 -3.46
N GLN A 12 6.02 -11.80 -4.64
CA GLN A 12 7.17 -11.23 -5.34
C GLN A 12 7.33 -9.75 -4.93
N PRO A 13 8.25 -9.42 -4.01
CA PRO A 13 8.39 -8.05 -3.53
C PRO A 13 9.14 -7.18 -4.55
N ILE A 14 8.73 -5.91 -4.64
CA ILE A 14 9.42 -4.85 -5.37
C ILE A 14 9.84 -3.79 -4.36
N LEU A 15 11.14 -3.56 -4.19
CA LEU A 15 11.65 -2.52 -3.31
C LEU A 15 11.79 -1.19 -4.03
N ILE A 16 11.19 -0.14 -3.47
CA ILE A 16 11.26 1.21 -4.02
C ILE A 16 12.32 2.01 -3.27
N GLY A 17 13.40 2.36 -3.96
CA GLY A 17 14.51 3.11 -3.38
C GLY A 17 15.65 3.35 -4.36
N GLU A 18 16.68 4.06 -3.91
CA GLU A 18 17.91 4.17 -4.67
C GLU A 18 18.74 2.88 -4.48
N ALA A 19 19.22 2.28 -5.56
CA ALA A 19 19.93 1.00 -5.52
C ALA A 19 21.06 0.98 -4.49
N SER A 20 21.90 2.02 -4.48
CA SER A 20 23.01 2.12 -3.52
C SER A 20 22.57 2.13 -2.07
N GLU A 21 21.41 2.73 -1.75
CA GLU A 21 20.88 2.75 -0.40
C GLU A 21 20.26 1.39 -0.03
N LEU A 22 19.57 0.74 -0.97
CA LEU A 22 19.03 -0.60 -0.77
C LEU A 22 20.16 -1.62 -0.54
N ASP A 23 21.22 -1.58 -1.35
CA ASP A 23 22.41 -2.43 -1.20
C ASP A 23 23.12 -2.20 0.14
N ARG A 24 23.25 -0.93 0.55
CA ARG A 24 23.83 -0.57 1.83
C ARG A 24 23.02 -1.14 3.00
N GLN A 25 21.70 -1.01 2.95
CA GLN A 25 20.81 -1.54 3.99
C GLN A 25 20.86 -3.07 4.01
N ALA A 26 20.79 -3.71 2.85
CA ALA A 26 20.90 -5.16 2.72
C ALA A 26 22.20 -5.68 3.37
N THR A 27 23.32 -5.01 3.08
CA THR A 27 24.63 -5.34 3.68
C THR A 27 24.62 -5.19 5.21
N VAL A 28 24.08 -4.09 5.73
CA VAL A 28 23.99 -3.84 7.18
C VAL A 28 23.20 -4.93 7.90
N PHE A 29 22.11 -5.41 7.28
CA PHE A 29 21.27 -6.46 7.85
C PHE A 29 21.69 -7.89 7.48
N GLY A 30 22.73 -8.05 6.64
CA GLY A 30 23.17 -9.36 6.17
C GLY A 30 22.13 -10.10 5.32
N ILE A 31 21.35 -9.35 4.53
CA ILE A 31 20.24 -9.90 3.72
C ILE A 31 20.62 -9.80 2.24
N SER A 32 20.44 -10.90 1.48
CA SER A 32 20.55 -10.90 0.02
C SER A 32 19.32 -10.26 -0.63
N LEU A 33 19.54 -9.46 -1.65
CA LEU A 33 18.51 -8.93 -2.54
C LEU A 33 18.32 -9.76 -3.82
N ASP A 34 19.01 -10.90 -3.95
CA ASP A 34 18.90 -11.75 -5.14
C ASP A 34 17.45 -12.20 -5.37
N GLY A 35 16.96 -12.00 -6.59
CA GLY A 35 15.57 -12.31 -6.95
C GLY A 35 14.51 -11.30 -6.45
N ILE A 36 14.92 -10.23 -5.79
CA ILE A 36 14.03 -9.13 -5.38
C ILE A 36 14.20 -7.96 -6.36
N ASP A 37 13.10 -7.57 -7.00
CA ASP A 37 13.10 -6.43 -7.91
C ASP A 37 13.27 -5.12 -7.16
N THR A 38 14.05 -4.20 -7.75
CA THR A 38 14.28 -2.87 -7.19
C THR A 38 13.96 -1.78 -8.22
N VAL A 39 13.26 -0.73 -7.77
CA VAL A 39 12.87 0.39 -8.64
C VAL A 39 13.22 1.72 -7.98
N CYS A 40 13.97 2.56 -8.69
CA CYS A 40 14.24 3.92 -8.25
C CYS A 40 13.13 4.87 -8.71
N HIS A 41 12.31 5.33 -7.78
CA HIS A 41 11.20 6.26 -8.01
C HIS A 41 11.62 7.61 -8.62
N LYS A 42 12.92 7.94 -8.65
CA LYS A 42 13.44 9.20 -9.24
C LYS A 42 13.84 9.05 -10.70
N THR A 43 14.19 7.84 -11.13
CA THR A 43 14.77 7.56 -12.46
C THR A 43 14.04 6.47 -13.23
N ALA A 44 12.97 5.92 -12.68
CA ALA A 44 12.21 4.86 -13.34
C ALA A 44 11.73 5.26 -14.73
N PRO A 45 11.86 4.38 -15.74
CA PRO A 45 11.43 4.66 -17.11
C PRO A 45 9.94 5.04 -17.21
N CYS A 46 9.10 4.45 -16.37
CA CYS A 46 7.65 4.66 -16.32
C CYS A 46 7.21 6.01 -15.74
N LEU A 47 8.12 6.84 -15.22
CA LEU A 47 7.79 8.13 -14.60
C LEU A 47 6.94 9.05 -15.48
N ASN A 48 7.23 9.09 -16.78
CA ASN A 48 6.49 9.94 -17.72
C ASN A 48 5.07 9.43 -17.97
N ASP A 49 4.92 8.11 -18.02
CA ASP A 49 3.62 7.45 -18.26
C ASP A 49 2.74 7.57 -17.01
N TYR A 50 3.30 7.37 -15.83
CA TYR A 50 2.62 7.63 -14.56
C TYR A 50 2.21 9.10 -14.40
N ALA A 51 3.07 10.04 -14.82
CA ALA A 51 2.72 11.45 -14.77
C ALA A 51 1.59 11.81 -15.73
N ASN A 52 1.57 11.21 -16.91
CA ASN A 52 0.47 11.38 -17.88
C ASN A 52 -0.83 10.80 -17.32
N ALA A 53 -0.80 9.56 -16.80
CA ALA A 53 -1.96 8.90 -16.20
C ALA A 53 -2.50 9.68 -15.00
N TYR A 54 -1.62 10.15 -14.11
CA TYR A 54 -1.98 10.96 -12.95
C TYR A 54 -2.64 12.28 -13.36
N SER A 55 -2.09 12.96 -14.37
CA SER A 55 -2.66 14.23 -14.87
C SER A 55 -3.99 14.02 -15.60
N ALA A 56 -4.14 12.91 -16.32
CA ALA A 56 -5.39 12.59 -17.05
C ALA A 56 -6.54 12.24 -16.09
N SER A 57 -6.25 11.58 -14.96
CA SER A 57 -7.26 11.21 -13.95
C SER A 57 -7.71 12.40 -13.07
N ARG A 58 -7.05 13.54 -13.15
CA ARG A 58 -7.28 14.70 -12.26
C ARG A 58 -7.37 16.01 -13.04
N ILE A 59 -8.55 16.62 -12.98
CA ILE A 59 -8.78 17.94 -13.58
C ILE A 59 -7.80 18.95 -12.94
N SER A 60 -7.00 19.61 -13.77
CA SER A 60 -6.10 20.73 -13.40
C SER A 60 -4.75 20.37 -12.77
N VAL A 61 -4.27 19.11 -12.83
CA VAL A 61 -2.90 18.82 -12.41
C VAL A 61 -1.95 18.78 -13.61
N PRO A 62 -1.07 19.80 -13.79
CA PRO A 62 -0.10 19.80 -14.88
C PRO A 62 0.91 18.64 -14.73
N LYS A 63 1.35 18.06 -15.86
CA LYS A 63 2.35 16.98 -15.90
C LYS A 63 3.61 17.31 -15.09
N LYS A 64 4.09 18.57 -15.10
CA LYS A 64 5.25 19.01 -14.30
C LYS A 64 5.03 18.84 -12.80
N VAL A 65 3.81 19.06 -12.32
CA VAL A 65 3.44 18.86 -10.91
C VAL A 65 3.35 17.38 -10.60
N ALA A 66 2.73 16.58 -11.49
CA ALA A 66 2.67 15.12 -11.36
C ALA A 66 4.08 14.51 -11.27
N LEU A 67 5.00 14.87 -12.15
CA LEU A 67 6.40 14.42 -12.11
C LEU A 67 7.10 14.74 -10.77
N ARG A 68 6.80 15.92 -10.18
CA ARG A 68 7.36 16.29 -8.88
C ARG A 68 6.77 15.45 -7.75
N LEU A 69 5.48 15.13 -7.80
CA LEU A 69 4.82 14.28 -6.83
C LEU A 69 5.33 12.84 -6.89
N LEU A 70 5.52 12.29 -8.09
CA LEU A 70 6.04 10.94 -8.32
C LEU A 70 7.46 10.71 -7.80
N ARG A 71 8.22 11.76 -7.52
CA ARG A 71 9.50 11.65 -6.83
C ARG A 71 9.38 11.31 -5.34
N ARG A 72 8.17 11.24 -4.80
CA ARG A 72 7.89 10.76 -3.45
C ARG A 72 7.62 9.26 -3.50
N PRO A 73 8.33 8.43 -2.72
CA PRO A 73 8.21 6.96 -2.80
C PRO A 73 6.77 6.46 -2.63
N LEU A 74 6.02 7.01 -1.68
CA LEU A 74 4.63 6.61 -1.44
C LEU A 74 3.71 6.90 -2.63
N ILE A 75 3.87 8.07 -3.28
CA ILE A 75 3.09 8.42 -4.48
C ILE A 75 3.48 7.53 -5.65
N PHE A 76 4.78 7.24 -5.81
CA PHE A 76 5.25 6.33 -6.85
C PHE A 76 4.68 4.93 -6.66
N ALA A 77 4.78 4.37 -5.43
CA ALA A 77 4.22 3.07 -5.07
C ALA A 77 2.71 2.98 -5.35
N GLY A 78 1.95 4.01 -4.93
CA GLY A 78 0.53 4.06 -5.21
C GLY A 78 0.20 4.13 -6.70
N MET A 79 1.04 4.78 -7.52
CA MET A 79 0.86 4.78 -8.97
C MET A 79 1.21 3.43 -9.61
N MET A 80 2.19 2.67 -9.09
CA MET A 80 2.43 1.29 -9.53
C MET A 80 1.16 0.44 -9.35
N VAL A 81 0.51 0.53 -8.19
CA VAL A 81 -0.75 -0.17 -7.94
C VAL A 81 -1.86 0.34 -8.86
N ALA A 82 -2.01 1.66 -8.99
CA ALA A 82 -3.06 2.27 -9.83
C ALA A 82 -2.91 1.93 -11.33
N GLN A 83 -1.71 1.62 -11.80
CA GLN A 83 -1.44 1.25 -13.19
C GLN A 83 -1.38 -0.28 -13.40
N GLY A 84 -1.48 -1.07 -12.33
CA GLY A 84 -1.43 -2.54 -12.39
C GLY A 84 -0.02 -3.12 -12.50
N ASP A 85 1.02 -2.33 -12.21
CA ASP A 85 2.41 -2.80 -12.16
C ASP A 85 2.75 -3.46 -10.80
N ALA A 86 1.84 -3.37 -9.84
CA ALA A 86 1.86 -4.08 -8.55
C ALA A 86 0.43 -4.33 -8.05
N ASP A 87 0.21 -5.43 -7.35
CA ASP A 87 -1.10 -5.80 -6.79
C ASP A 87 -1.42 -5.07 -5.49
N GLY A 88 -0.39 -4.62 -4.77
CA GLY A 88 -0.54 -3.94 -3.50
C GLY A 88 0.72 -3.19 -3.07
N CYS A 89 0.59 -2.45 -1.98
CA CYS A 89 1.71 -1.68 -1.41
C CYS A 89 1.71 -1.81 0.11
N VAL A 90 2.88 -2.10 0.67
CA VAL A 90 3.12 -2.11 2.12
C VAL A 90 4.04 -0.95 2.47
N ALA A 91 3.57 -0.08 3.35
CA ALA A 91 4.31 1.10 3.80
C ALA A 91 3.94 1.46 5.24
N GLY A 92 4.75 2.30 5.90
CA GLY A 92 4.40 2.83 7.22
C GLY A 92 5.54 2.95 8.22
N VAL A 93 6.56 2.10 8.16
CA VAL A 93 7.65 2.09 9.17
C VAL A 93 8.35 3.46 9.30
N ALA A 94 8.63 4.11 8.18
CA ALA A 94 9.30 5.42 8.14
C ALA A 94 8.34 6.61 7.87
N ASN A 95 7.04 6.35 7.82
CA ASN A 95 6.04 7.37 7.49
C ASN A 95 4.85 7.29 8.44
N ALA A 96 4.30 8.44 8.80
CA ALA A 96 3.04 8.49 9.54
C ALA A 96 1.90 7.87 8.70
N THR A 97 1.00 7.14 9.35
CA THR A 97 -0.17 6.47 8.72
C THR A 97 -0.97 7.43 7.85
N ALA A 98 -1.20 8.66 8.32
CA ALA A 98 -1.92 9.68 7.56
C ALA A 98 -1.30 9.96 6.17
N ARG A 99 0.05 9.94 6.06
CA ARG A 99 0.74 10.15 4.78
C ARG A 99 0.59 8.97 3.83
N VAL A 100 0.53 7.75 4.37
CA VAL A 100 0.30 6.55 3.55
C VAL A 100 -1.12 6.57 2.99
N ILE A 101 -2.11 6.89 3.83
CA ILE A 101 -3.51 7.02 3.43
C ILE A 101 -3.70 8.15 2.41
N GLU A 102 -3.08 9.31 2.65
CA GLU A 102 -3.08 10.44 1.70
C GLU A 102 -2.52 10.02 0.33
N ALA A 103 -1.38 9.34 0.32
CA ALA A 103 -0.76 8.88 -0.91
C ALA A 103 -1.66 7.89 -1.66
N ALA A 104 -2.28 6.93 -0.97
CA ALA A 104 -3.22 5.98 -1.56
C ALA A 104 -4.46 6.70 -2.13
N GLY A 105 -5.06 7.62 -1.39
CA GLY A 105 -6.19 8.45 -1.85
C GLY A 105 -5.83 9.34 -3.03
N LEU A 106 -4.58 9.82 -3.08
CA LEU A 106 -4.05 10.62 -4.18
C LEU A 106 -3.69 9.80 -5.43
N THR A 107 -3.55 8.50 -5.37
CA THR A 107 -3.11 7.67 -6.50
C THR A 107 -4.16 6.63 -6.89
N ILE A 108 -4.46 5.71 -6.01
CA ILE A 108 -5.41 4.62 -6.21
C ILE A 108 -6.85 5.13 -6.10
N GLY A 109 -7.12 6.01 -5.11
CA GLY A 109 -8.45 6.49 -4.81
C GLY A 109 -9.25 5.50 -3.94
N PHE A 110 -10.56 5.75 -3.85
CA PHE A 110 -11.49 4.91 -3.10
C PHE A 110 -12.36 4.07 -4.04
N ALA A 111 -12.82 2.94 -3.55
CA ALA A 111 -13.78 2.11 -4.26
C ALA A 111 -15.10 2.87 -4.50
N LYS A 112 -15.84 2.46 -5.54
CA LYS A 112 -17.12 3.10 -5.89
C LYS A 112 -18.09 3.07 -4.70
N GLY A 113 -18.60 4.22 -4.32
CA GLY A 113 -19.53 4.38 -3.20
C GLY A 113 -18.86 4.51 -1.83
N ILE A 114 -17.53 4.52 -1.76
CA ILE A 114 -16.75 4.75 -0.56
C ILE A 114 -16.12 6.14 -0.64
N SER A 115 -16.28 6.95 0.39
CA SER A 115 -15.80 8.33 0.46
C SER A 115 -14.64 8.52 1.43
N MET A 116 -14.33 7.50 2.23
CA MET A 116 -13.30 7.56 3.26
C MET A 116 -12.50 6.26 3.36
N ALA A 117 -11.26 6.37 3.85
CA ALA A 117 -10.49 5.22 4.25
C ALA A 117 -11.00 4.66 5.59
N SER A 118 -10.97 3.35 5.73
CA SER A 118 -11.15 2.65 7.00
C SER A 118 -10.03 1.64 7.21
N SER A 119 -9.83 1.22 8.45
CA SER A 119 -8.80 0.27 8.82
C SER A 119 -9.40 -0.98 9.48
N CYS A 120 -8.66 -2.10 9.43
CA CYS A 120 -9.07 -3.30 10.16
C CYS A 120 -7.86 -4.02 10.75
N PHE A 121 -8.09 -4.68 11.89
CA PHE A 121 -7.20 -5.70 12.41
C PHE A 121 -7.74 -7.08 12.07
N ILE A 122 -6.88 -7.92 11.52
CA ILE A 122 -7.12 -9.35 11.35
C ILE A 122 -6.51 -10.05 12.58
N MET A 123 -7.36 -10.52 13.47
CA MET A 123 -6.96 -11.16 14.72
C MET A 123 -7.08 -12.67 14.60
N VAL A 124 -5.95 -13.35 14.63
CA VAL A 124 -5.91 -14.81 14.67
C VAL A 124 -5.84 -15.23 16.13
N ILE A 125 -6.87 -15.90 16.62
CA ILE A 125 -6.95 -16.43 17.97
C ILE A 125 -6.64 -17.92 17.89
N PRO A 126 -5.48 -18.37 18.43
CA PRO A 126 -5.14 -19.78 18.45
C PRO A 126 -6.19 -20.56 19.29
N ASP A 127 -6.67 -21.66 18.77
CA ASP A 127 -7.50 -22.55 19.55
C ASP A 127 -6.65 -23.47 20.42
N SER A 128 -6.90 -23.44 21.74
CA SER A 128 -6.20 -24.25 22.72
C SER A 128 -6.64 -25.74 22.71
N SER A 129 -7.74 -26.05 22.04
CA SER A 129 -8.26 -27.42 21.91
C SER A 129 -7.69 -28.19 20.71
N GLY A 130 -6.92 -27.50 19.82
CA GLY A 130 -6.34 -28.08 18.61
C GLY A 130 -7.28 -28.14 17.41
N GLU A 131 -8.41 -27.40 17.49
CA GLU A 131 -9.27 -27.12 16.35
C GLU A 131 -8.69 -25.98 15.47
N GLU A 132 -9.44 -25.52 14.47
CA GLU A 132 -9.00 -24.44 13.61
C GLU A 132 -8.93 -23.10 14.36
N ASN A 133 -7.90 -22.31 14.08
CA ASN A 133 -7.74 -20.97 14.63
C ASN A 133 -8.96 -20.10 14.28
N LYS A 134 -9.46 -19.37 15.25
CA LYS A 134 -10.56 -18.41 15.01
C LYS A 134 -10.00 -17.09 14.47
N VAL A 135 -10.45 -16.69 13.29
CA VAL A 135 -10.11 -15.39 12.69
C VAL A 135 -11.22 -14.39 12.94
N LEU A 136 -10.89 -13.25 13.52
CA LEU A 136 -11.81 -12.12 13.74
C LEU A 136 -11.28 -10.88 13.03
N LEU A 137 -12.20 -10.10 12.48
CA LEU A 137 -11.89 -8.82 11.85
C LEU A 137 -12.51 -7.69 12.67
N PHE A 138 -11.67 -6.77 13.18
CA PHE A 138 -12.10 -5.58 13.92
C PHE A 138 -11.96 -4.36 13.03
N SER A 139 -13.01 -3.58 12.84
CA SER A 139 -13.00 -2.36 12.02
C SER A 139 -14.00 -1.32 12.57
N ASP A 140 -13.71 -0.04 12.53
CA ASP A 140 -12.46 0.62 12.20
C ASP A 140 -11.55 0.62 13.44
N CYS A 141 -10.22 0.50 13.22
CA CYS A 141 -9.32 0.38 14.36
C CYS A 141 -8.38 1.58 14.55
N ALA A 142 -8.22 2.49 13.56
CA ALA A 142 -7.22 3.55 13.68
C ALA A 142 -7.41 4.78 12.77
N VAL A 143 -8.41 4.86 11.92
CA VAL A 143 -8.56 5.92 10.93
C VAL A 143 -9.71 6.87 11.25
N ALA A 144 -10.91 6.33 11.52
CA ALA A 144 -12.09 7.12 11.79
C ALA A 144 -12.25 7.35 13.30
N ILE A 145 -12.04 8.59 13.77
CA ILE A 145 -12.12 8.91 15.22
C ILE A 145 -13.58 9.05 15.68
N GLN A 146 -14.42 9.72 14.91
CA GLN A 146 -15.85 9.93 15.18
C GLN A 146 -16.63 9.82 13.88
N PRO A 147 -16.86 8.60 13.38
CA PRO A 147 -17.60 8.42 12.14
C PRO A 147 -19.08 8.75 12.32
N THR A 148 -19.65 9.37 11.30
CA THR A 148 -21.11 9.54 11.18
C THR A 148 -21.78 8.19 10.94
N ALA A 149 -23.11 8.13 11.01
CA ALA A 149 -23.86 6.91 10.72
C ALA A 149 -23.62 6.38 9.29
N GLU A 150 -23.50 7.30 8.33
CA GLU A 150 -23.20 6.94 6.93
C GLU A 150 -21.78 6.39 6.78
N GLU A 151 -20.80 7.00 7.43
CA GLU A 151 -19.41 6.53 7.45
C GLU A 151 -19.29 5.17 8.14
N LEU A 152 -20.01 4.94 9.24
CA LEU A 152 -20.08 3.62 9.90
C LEU A 152 -20.66 2.55 8.97
N ALA A 153 -21.66 2.89 8.17
CA ALA A 153 -22.20 1.97 7.16
C ALA A 153 -21.15 1.62 6.11
N GLN A 154 -20.37 2.59 5.61
CA GLN A 154 -19.27 2.36 4.66
C GLN A 154 -18.16 1.50 5.27
N ILE A 155 -17.75 1.78 6.51
CA ILE A 155 -16.79 0.97 7.27
C ILE A 155 -17.26 -0.48 7.36
N THR A 156 -18.53 -0.69 7.72
CA THR A 156 -19.13 -2.03 7.85
C THR A 156 -19.10 -2.80 6.51
N VAL A 157 -19.49 -2.15 5.41
CA VAL A 157 -19.49 -2.77 4.08
C VAL A 157 -18.06 -3.12 3.66
N SER A 158 -17.10 -2.23 3.89
CA SER A 158 -15.69 -2.46 3.57
C SER A 158 -15.12 -3.62 4.40
N ALA A 159 -15.41 -3.66 5.70
CA ALA A 159 -14.99 -4.74 6.59
C ALA A 159 -15.59 -6.09 6.18
N ALA A 160 -16.90 -6.12 5.87
CA ALA A 160 -17.57 -7.34 5.40
C ALA A 160 -17.01 -7.84 4.07
N THR A 161 -16.61 -6.94 3.17
CA THR A 161 -15.95 -7.31 1.92
C THR A 161 -14.59 -7.94 2.18
N THR A 162 -13.76 -7.33 3.03
CA THR A 162 -12.46 -7.89 3.43
C THR A 162 -12.62 -9.25 4.09
N ALA A 163 -13.58 -9.40 5.02
CA ALA A 163 -13.82 -10.67 5.71
C ALA A 163 -14.24 -11.83 4.79
N ARG A 164 -14.80 -11.52 3.61
CA ARG A 164 -15.17 -12.55 2.61
C ARG A 164 -14.03 -12.98 1.72
N THR A 165 -12.95 -12.20 1.67
CA THR A 165 -11.76 -12.49 0.87
C THR A 165 -10.67 -13.20 1.68
N LEU A 166 -10.83 -13.28 2.98
CA LEU A 166 -9.99 -14.03 3.92
C LEU A 166 -10.52 -15.44 4.12
#